data_c4e42e53542820e86c0fffba36f1c18f
#
_entry.id   c4e42e53542820e86c0fffba36f1c18f
#
_cell.length_a   1.000
_cell.length_b   1.000
_cell.length_c   1.000
_cell.angle_alpha   90.00
_cell.angle_beta   90.00
_cell.angle_gamma   90.00
#
_symmetry.space_group_name_H-M   'P 1'
#
loop_
_entity.id
_entity.type
_entity.pdbx_description
1 polymer ?
#
loop_
_entity_poly.entity_id
_entity_poly.type
_entity_poly.pdbx_seq_one_letter_code
_entity_poly.pdbx_strand_id
1 'polypeptide(L)'
;MIKRVSKTTKIVLLILLILFFGAVVVFGEDKIGQGDVIDLTDSKPKEGIVFAVCIFAVGEDGTKYLVDHRHAENMGECIKKRREAVNKYKDPKHRELMGGTRFMFMCDKVRAEVEILEDGTWHINKILGRYEPAYKKKKSYN
;
A
#
# COMPACT_ATOMS: atom_id res chain seq x y z
N MET A 1 8.76 -38.31 41.03
CA MET A 1 10.22 -38.20 41.32
C MET A 1 10.86 -37.23 40.36
N ILE A 2 11.09 -35.99 40.74
CA ILE A 2 11.77 -35.00 39.93
C ILE A 2 13.27 -35.17 40.23
N LYS A 3 14.00 -35.76 39.26
CA LYS A 3 15.46 -35.87 39.37
C LYS A 3 16.07 -34.46 39.32
N ARG A 4 16.71 -34.01 40.39
CA ARG A 4 17.50 -32.79 40.45
C ARG A 4 18.62 -32.87 39.41
N VAL A 5 18.48 -32.14 38.35
CA VAL A 5 19.54 -31.97 37.35
C VAL A 5 20.70 -31.28 38.02
N SER A 6 21.88 -31.89 38.02
CA SER A 6 23.10 -31.38 38.63
C SER A 6 23.46 -30.02 38.07
N LYS A 7 24.00 -29.14 38.91
CA LYS A 7 24.45 -27.80 38.50
C LYS A 7 25.44 -27.84 37.29
N THR A 8 26.28 -28.87 37.24
CA THR A 8 27.21 -29.12 36.13
C THR A 8 26.51 -29.41 34.82
N THR A 9 25.39 -30.17 34.81
CA THR A 9 24.63 -30.43 33.59
C THR A 9 23.97 -29.18 33.03
N LYS A 10 23.55 -28.25 33.89
CA LYS A 10 22.99 -26.94 33.44
C LYS A 10 24.02 -26.04 32.76
N ILE A 11 25.25 -26.03 33.30
CA ILE A 11 26.36 -25.25 32.75
C ILE A 11 26.79 -25.79 31.38
N VAL A 12 26.90 -27.10 31.23
CA VAL A 12 27.26 -27.75 29.95
C VAL A 12 26.16 -27.48 28.90
N LEU A 13 24.88 -27.52 29.27
CA LEU A 13 23.78 -27.24 28.36
C LEU A 13 23.79 -25.77 27.89
N LEU A 14 24.14 -24.84 28.79
CA LEU A 14 24.24 -23.42 28.46
C LEU A 14 25.40 -23.13 27.52
N ILE A 15 26.55 -23.78 27.71
CA ILE A 15 27.72 -23.65 26.83
C ILE A 15 27.43 -24.23 25.43
N LEU A 16 26.76 -25.37 25.36
CA LEU A 16 26.32 -25.96 24.09
C LEU A 16 25.36 -25.05 23.33
N LEU A 17 24.44 -24.36 24.03
CA LEU A 17 23.49 -23.44 23.45
C LEU A 17 24.18 -22.19 22.88
N ILE A 18 25.19 -21.66 23.57
CA ILE A 18 25.99 -20.53 23.12
C ILE A 18 26.84 -20.92 21.89
N LEU A 19 27.40 -22.13 21.86
CA LEU A 19 28.17 -22.62 20.71
C LEU A 19 27.28 -22.88 19.49
N PHE A 20 26.04 -23.32 19.69
CA PHE A 20 25.08 -23.51 18.60
C PHE A 20 24.57 -22.18 18.00
N PHE A 21 24.32 -21.16 18.83
CA PHE A 21 23.94 -19.84 18.36
C PHE A 21 25.12 -19.01 17.84
N GLY A 22 26.34 -19.23 18.35
CA GLY A 22 27.52 -18.55 17.86
C GLY A 22 27.99 -19.01 16.47
N ALA A 23 27.67 -20.23 16.05
CA ALA A 23 28.04 -20.76 14.75
C ALA A 23 27.17 -20.26 13.57
N VAL A 24 26.03 -19.65 13.85
CA VAL A 24 25.12 -19.15 12.80
C VAL A 24 25.51 -17.75 12.30
N VAL A 25 26.39 -17.04 13.01
CA VAL A 25 26.78 -15.64 12.67
C VAL A 25 28.04 -15.57 11.78
N VAL A 26 28.74 -16.68 11.53
CA VAL A 26 30.05 -16.64 10.82
C VAL A 26 29.99 -17.23 9.38
N PHE A 27 28.83 -17.68 8.90
CA PHE A 27 28.67 -18.12 7.52
C PHE A 27 27.83 -17.12 6.71
N GLY A 28 28.43 -15.98 6.38
CA GLY A 28 27.79 -14.92 5.60
C GLY A 28 28.78 -14.03 4.86
N GLU A 29 30.00 -14.50 4.57
CA GLU A 29 30.93 -13.82 3.66
C GLU A 29 31.29 -14.76 2.48
N ASP A 30 30.31 -15.05 1.65
CA ASP A 30 30.59 -15.38 0.27
C ASP A 30 30.49 -14.10 -0.56
N LYS A 31 31.65 -13.62 -0.97
CA LYS A 31 31.82 -12.65 -2.05
C LYS A 31 31.31 -13.29 -3.34
N ILE A 32 30.00 -13.17 -3.59
CA ILE A 32 29.43 -13.38 -4.91
C ILE A 32 29.61 -12.05 -5.65
N GLY A 33 30.19 -12.18 -6.86
CA GLY A 33 30.75 -11.13 -7.67
C GLY A 33 29.89 -9.86 -7.83
N GLN A 34 30.59 -8.77 -8.07
CA GLN A 34 30.06 -7.49 -8.54
C GLN A 34 29.16 -7.69 -9.78
N GLY A 35 27.90 -8.04 -9.54
CA GLY A 35 26.82 -7.69 -10.42
C GLY A 35 26.24 -6.41 -9.83
N ASP A 36 26.03 -5.41 -10.64
CA ASP A 36 25.38 -4.18 -10.25
C ASP A 36 24.15 -4.50 -9.39
N VAL A 37 24.29 -4.31 -8.10
CA VAL A 37 23.16 -4.32 -7.17
C VAL A 37 22.34 -3.10 -7.57
N ILE A 38 21.30 -3.33 -8.36
CA ILE A 38 20.26 -2.33 -8.56
C ILE A 38 19.72 -2.08 -7.15
N ASP A 39 20.08 -0.92 -6.62
CA ASP A 39 19.65 -0.47 -5.31
C ASP A 39 18.15 -0.23 -5.38
N LEU A 40 17.37 -1.27 -5.02
CA LEU A 40 15.90 -1.23 -4.97
C LEU A 40 15.37 -0.35 -3.82
N THR A 41 16.28 0.27 -3.05
CA THR A 41 15.91 1.09 -1.90
C THR A 41 15.57 2.55 -2.26
N ASP A 42 15.65 2.97 -3.52
CA ASP A 42 15.31 4.33 -3.95
C ASP A 42 13.92 4.42 -4.60
N SER A 43 12.94 3.67 -4.11
CA SER A 43 11.53 3.86 -4.45
C SER A 43 10.97 5.08 -3.73
N LYS A 44 11.59 6.25 -3.94
CA LYS A 44 10.94 7.50 -3.56
C LYS A 44 9.61 7.59 -4.30
N PRO A 45 8.52 7.89 -3.60
CA PRO A 45 7.24 8.09 -4.25
C PRO A 45 7.40 9.15 -5.35
N LYS A 46 7.03 8.79 -6.57
CA LYS A 46 7.13 9.68 -7.74
C LYS A 46 5.77 10.30 -7.99
N GLU A 47 5.74 11.60 -8.31
CA GLU A 47 4.53 12.20 -8.83
C GLU A 47 4.23 11.67 -10.22
N GLY A 48 2.99 11.24 -10.43
CA GLY A 48 2.50 10.75 -11.70
C GLY A 48 1.04 11.14 -11.95
N ILE A 49 0.64 11.00 -13.21
CA ILE A 49 -0.76 11.16 -13.63
C ILE A 49 -1.29 9.76 -13.89
N VAL A 50 -2.26 9.34 -13.09
CA VAL A 50 -2.83 7.99 -13.13
C VAL A 50 -4.35 8.05 -13.17
N PHE A 51 -4.97 6.95 -13.63
CA PHE A 51 -6.40 6.75 -13.40
C PHE A 51 -6.63 6.23 -12.00
N ALA A 52 -7.64 6.75 -11.32
CA ALA A 52 -8.02 6.28 -10.00
C ALA A 52 -9.53 6.23 -9.83
N VAL A 53 -9.99 5.22 -9.12
CA VAL A 53 -11.31 5.21 -8.52
C VAL A 53 -11.18 5.96 -7.20
N CYS A 54 -11.82 7.10 -7.09
CA CYS A 54 -11.89 7.88 -5.85
C CYS A 54 -13.25 7.66 -5.20
N ILE A 55 -13.26 7.30 -3.93
CA ILE A 55 -14.44 7.07 -3.12
C ILE A 55 -14.53 8.18 -2.09
N PHE A 56 -15.61 8.93 -2.14
CA PHE A 56 -15.86 10.05 -1.25
C PHE A 56 -17.04 9.75 -0.34
N ALA A 57 -16.88 10.03 0.95
CA ALA A 57 -18.01 10.18 1.86
C ALA A 57 -18.61 11.57 1.64
N VAL A 58 -19.93 11.64 1.58
CA VAL A 58 -20.66 12.90 1.39
C VAL A 58 -21.31 13.29 2.70
N GLY A 59 -20.88 14.41 3.29
CA GLY A 59 -21.45 14.99 4.49
C GLY A 59 -22.87 15.53 4.27
N GLU A 60 -23.56 15.85 5.33
CA GLU A 60 -24.91 16.42 5.28
C GLU A 60 -24.94 17.79 4.59
N ASP A 61 -23.87 18.54 4.69
CA ASP A 61 -23.64 19.83 4.03
C ASP A 61 -23.24 19.69 2.54
N GLY A 62 -23.15 18.45 2.03
CA GLY A 62 -22.69 18.16 0.68
C GLY A 62 -21.16 18.14 0.51
N THR A 63 -20.39 18.38 1.57
CA THR A 63 -18.94 18.31 1.54
C THR A 63 -18.47 16.89 1.25
N LYS A 64 -17.44 16.76 0.43
CA LYS A 64 -16.90 15.47 -0.04
C LYS A 64 -15.54 15.22 0.60
N TYR A 65 -15.43 14.13 1.31
CA TYR A 65 -14.20 13.66 1.95
C TYR A 65 -13.70 12.42 1.25
N LEU A 66 -12.48 12.45 0.73
CA LEU A 66 -11.86 11.27 0.13
C LEU A 66 -11.58 10.24 1.24
N VAL A 67 -12.21 9.08 1.14
CA VAL A 67 -12.10 8.02 2.16
C VAL A 67 -11.33 6.79 1.67
N ASP A 68 -11.34 6.54 0.36
CA ASP A 68 -10.60 5.43 -0.25
C ASP A 68 -10.28 5.76 -1.71
N HIS A 69 -9.21 5.14 -2.24
CA HIS A 69 -8.84 5.26 -3.64
C HIS A 69 -8.18 3.98 -4.12
N ARG A 70 -8.29 3.71 -5.45
CA ARG A 70 -7.68 2.54 -6.08
C ARG A 70 -7.09 2.94 -7.42
N HIS A 71 -5.86 2.54 -7.67
CA HIS A 71 -5.22 2.70 -8.96
C HIS A 71 -5.92 1.90 -10.05
N ALA A 72 -5.94 2.45 -11.25
CA ALA A 72 -6.33 1.75 -12.47
C ALA A 72 -5.38 2.11 -13.61
N GLU A 73 -5.07 1.16 -14.47
CA GLU A 73 -4.16 1.37 -15.60
C GLU A 73 -4.80 2.22 -16.70
N ASN A 74 -6.11 2.09 -16.85
CA ASN A 74 -6.89 2.80 -17.86
C ASN A 74 -8.34 3.04 -17.41
N MET A 75 -9.08 3.81 -18.20
CA MET A 75 -10.47 4.15 -17.90
C MET A 75 -11.39 2.91 -17.83
N GLY A 76 -11.17 1.90 -18.66
CA GLY A 76 -11.97 0.67 -18.66
C GLY A 76 -11.82 -0.09 -17.35
N GLU A 77 -10.61 -0.27 -16.89
CA GLU A 77 -10.30 -0.89 -15.59
C GLU A 77 -10.85 -0.04 -14.43
N CYS A 78 -10.73 1.27 -14.52
CA CYS A 78 -11.29 2.18 -13.52
C CYS A 78 -12.80 1.99 -13.37
N ILE A 79 -13.53 1.89 -14.49
CA ILE A 79 -14.98 1.65 -14.46
C ILE A 79 -15.31 0.27 -13.85
N LYS A 80 -14.52 -0.77 -14.16
CA LYS A 80 -14.68 -2.10 -13.56
C LYS A 80 -14.48 -2.03 -12.05
N LYS A 81 -13.36 -1.51 -11.60
CA LYS A 81 -13.04 -1.34 -10.16
C LYS A 81 -14.08 -0.46 -9.43
N ARG A 82 -14.61 0.56 -10.11
CA ARG A 82 -15.71 1.38 -9.57
C ARG A 82 -16.97 0.55 -9.32
N ARG A 83 -17.36 -0.32 -10.24
CA ARG A 83 -18.53 -1.21 -10.07
C ARG A 83 -18.33 -2.15 -8.89
N GLU A 84 -17.15 -2.74 -8.76
CA GLU A 84 -16.79 -3.60 -7.62
C GLU A 84 -16.87 -2.82 -6.29
N ALA A 85 -16.33 -1.61 -6.26
CA ALA A 85 -16.44 -0.75 -5.09
C ALA A 85 -17.90 -0.43 -4.74
N VAL A 86 -18.71 -0.02 -5.72
CA VAL A 86 -20.15 0.25 -5.51
C VAL A 86 -20.85 -0.97 -4.93
N ASN A 87 -20.59 -2.17 -5.43
CA ASN A 87 -21.22 -3.39 -4.93
C ASN A 87 -20.79 -3.67 -3.47
N LYS A 88 -19.51 -3.49 -3.15
CA LYS A 88 -19.01 -3.64 -1.78
C LYS A 88 -19.71 -2.68 -0.81
N TYR A 89 -19.85 -1.42 -1.19
CA TYR A 89 -20.46 -0.40 -0.32
C TYR A 89 -22.00 -0.46 -0.27
N LYS A 90 -22.64 -1.20 -1.21
CA LYS A 90 -24.07 -1.49 -1.16
C LYS A 90 -24.41 -2.68 -0.26
N ASP A 91 -23.45 -3.48 0.14
CA ASP A 91 -23.66 -4.62 1.04
C ASP A 91 -24.32 -4.10 2.34
N PRO A 92 -25.44 -4.71 2.79
CA PRO A 92 -26.15 -4.29 4.01
C PRO A 92 -25.24 -4.26 5.25
N LYS A 93 -24.36 -5.24 5.40
CA LYS A 93 -23.40 -5.28 6.51
C LYS A 93 -22.44 -4.10 6.49
N HIS A 94 -21.97 -3.71 5.30
CA HIS A 94 -21.07 -2.58 5.14
C HIS A 94 -21.79 -1.25 5.42
N ARG A 95 -23.05 -1.11 4.97
CA ARG A 95 -23.87 0.08 5.23
C ARG A 95 -24.14 0.28 6.72
N GLU A 96 -24.42 -0.80 7.44
CA GLU A 96 -24.65 -0.75 8.88
C GLU A 96 -23.40 -0.27 9.62
N LEU A 97 -22.21 -0.81 9.28
CA LEU A 97 -20.94 -0.38 9.84
C LEU A 97 -20.61 1.09 9.56
N MET A 98 -21.05 1.62 8.42
CA MET A 98 -20.79 3.00 7.99
C MET A 98 -21.88 4.00 8.41
N GLY A 99 -22.82 3.60 9.30
CA GLY A 99 -23.80 4.49 9.89
C GLY A 99 -24.72 5.21 8.89
N GLY A 100 -24.98 4.61 7.72
CA GLY A 100 -25.83 5.21 6.68
C GLY A 100 -25.17 6.30 5.84
N THR A 101 -23.88 6.52 5.97
CA THR A 101 -23.10 7.50 5.18
C THR A 101 -23.32 7.31 3.68
N ARG A 102 -23.56 8.40 2.96
CA ARG A 102 -23.64 8.41 1.49
C ARG A 102 -22.25 8.41 0.89
N PHE A 103 -22.04 7.56 -0.12
CA PHE A 103 -20.78 7.48 -0.84
C PHE A 103 -20.94 7.88 -2.30
N MET A 104 -19.94 8.56 -2.83
CA MET A 104 -19.82 8.93 -4.23
C MET A 104 -18.56 8.28 -4.81
N PHE A 105 -18.69 7.69 -5.99
CA PHE A 105 -17.63 6.94 -6.67
C PHE A 105 -17.31 7.63 -7.98
N MET A 106 -16.09 8.07 -8.15
CA MET A 106 -15.62 8.74 -9.36
C MET A 106 -14.44 8.02 -9.97
N CYS A 107 -14.46 7.89 -11.31
CA CYS A 107 -13.29 7.52 -12.09
C CYS A 107 -12.72 8.77 -12.72
N ASP A 108 -11.48 9.10 -12.41
CA ASP A 108 -10.84 10.29 -12.95
C ASP A 108 -9.33 10.10 -13.16
N LYS A 109 -8.74 10.99 -13.97
CA LYS A 109 -7.31 11.18 -13.97
C LYS A 109 -6.93 12.08 -12.80
N VAL A 110 -5.99 11.62 -12.01
CA VAL A 110 -5.51 12.35 -10.83
C VAL A 110 -4.00 12.51 -10.87
N ARG A 111 -3.52 13.58 -10.27
CA ARG A 111 -2.11 13.70 -9.88
C ARG A 111 -1.96 13.01 -8.54
N ALA A 112 -1.02 12.10 -8.46
CA ALA A 112 -0.82 11.29 -7.27
C ALA A 112 0.67 11.01 -7.03
N GLU A 113 1.01 10.80 -5.78
CA GLU A 113 2.26 10.15 -5.41
C GLU A 113 2.05 8.64 -5.57
N VAL A 114 2.87 8.04 -6.42
CA VAL A 114 2.76 6.63 -6.78
C VAL A 114 4.04 5.90 -6.48
N GLU A 115 3.91 4.66 -6.11
CA GLU A 115 4.97 3.71 -5.86
C GLU A 115 4.76 2.48 -6.72
N ILE A 116 5.84 1.90 -7.23
CA ILE A 116 5.81 0.63 -7.95
C ILE A 116 6.20 -0.45 -6.94
N LEU A 117 5.28 -1.37 -6.68
CA LEU A 117 5.51 -2.50 -5.79
C LEU A 117 6.43 -3.54 -6.45
N GLU A 118 6.97 -4.46 -5.66
CA GLU A 118 7.88 -5.52 -6.13
C GLU A 118 7.28 -6.39 -7.25
N ASP A 119 5.96 -6.54 -7.27
CA ASP A 119 5.22 -7.27 -8.31
C ASP A 119 4.99 -6.45 -9.60
N GLY A 120 5.52 -5.22 -9.66
CA GLY A 120 5.35 -4.30 -10.77
C GLY A 120 4.01 -3.55 -10.76
N THR A 121 3.16 -3.76 -9.76
CA THR A 121 1.89 -3.04 -9.65
C THR A 121 2.10 -1.62 -9.12
N TRP A 122 1.26 -0.70 -9.59
CA TRP A 122 1.28 0.68 -9.14
C TRP A 122 0.36 0.87 -7.94
N HIS A 123 0.92 1.45 -6.90
CA HIS A 123 0.19 1.83 -5.70
C HIS A 123 0.13 3.36 -5.57
N ILE A 124 -1.05 3.88 -5.26
CA ILE A 124 -1.22 5.32 -4.98
C ILE A 124 -1.05 5.53 -3.48
N ASN A 125 0.00 6.24 -3.09
CA ASN A 125 0.24 6.61 -1.69
C ASN A 125 -0.64 7.80 -1.28
N LYS A 126 -0.77 8.79 -2.18
CA LYS A 126 -1.53 10.02 -1.92
C LYS A 126 -2.07 10.64 -3.20
N ILE A 127 -3.30 11.09 -3.18
CA ILE A 127 -3.87 11.91 -4.25
C ILE A 127 -3.56 13.37 -3.97
N LEU A 128 -2.88 14.03 -4.91
CA LEU A 128 -2.49 15.43 -4.83
C LEU A 128 -3.54 16.36 -5.42
N GLY A 129 -4.37 15.87 -6.33
CA GLY A 129 -5.44 16.62 -6.94
C GLY A 129 -5.94 16.02 -8.24
N ARG A 130 -6.99 16.61 -8.80
CA ARG A 130 -7.51 16.23 -10.10
C ARG A 130 -6.57 16.69 -11.22
N TYR A 131 -6.40 15.87 -12.23
CA TYR A 131 -5.66 16.27 -13.43
C TYR A 131 -6.50 17.19 -14.31
N GLU A 132 -6.04 18.42 -14.49
CA GLU A 132 -6.62 19.37 -15.42
C GLU A 132 -5.68 19.56 -16.60
N PRO A 133 -6.05 19.14 -17.82
CA PRO A 133 -5.23 19.34 -18.99
C PRO A 133 -5.09 20.85 -19.29
N ALA A 134 -3.90 21.26 -19.71
CA ALA A 134 -3.53 22.68 -19.90
C ALA A 134 -4.46 23.46 -20.86
N TYR A 135 -5.11 22.78 -21.81
CA TYR A 135 -6.02 23.43 -22.77
C TYR A 135 -7.33 23.91 -22.12
N LYS A 136 -7.71 23.39 -20.95
CA LYS A 136 -8.93 23.85 -20.24
C LYS A 136 -8.73 25.17 -19.49
N LYS A 137 -7.49 25.58 -19.24
CA LYS A 137 -7.20 26.84 -18.51
C LYS A 137 -7.46 28.11 -19.29
N LYS A 138 -7.74 28.05 -20.62
CA LYS A 138 -7.89 29.23 -21.48
C LYS A 138 -9.32 29.73 -21.69
N LYS A 139 -10.34 29.19 -21.03
CA LYS A 139 -11.72 29.71 -21.12
C LYS A 139 -12.15 30.42 -19.84
N SER A 140 -11.41 31.47 -19.47
CA SER A 140 -11.97 32.57 -18.70
C SER A 140 -12.60 33.53 -19.74
N TYR A 141 -13.88 33.42 -19.96
CA TYR A 141 -14.63 34.48 -20.63
C TYR A 141 -14.79 35.60 -19.61
N ASN A 142 -14.16 36.75 -19.89
CA ASN A 142 -14.55 38.03 -19.28
C ASN A 142 -15.95 38.43 -19.72
#